data_ecad91cf48a90de9236756e4de347987
#
_entry.id   ecad91cf48a90de9236756e4de347987
#
_cell.length_a   1.000
_cell.length_b   1.000
_cell.length_c   1.000
_cell.angle_alpha   90.00
_cell.angle_beta   90.00
_cell.angle_gamma   90.00
#
_symmetry.space_group_name_H-M   'P 1'
#
loop_
_entity.id
_entity.type
_entity.pdbx_description
1 polymer ?
#
loop_
_entity_poly.entity_id
_entity_poly.type
_entity_poly.pdbx_seq_one_letter_code
_entity_poly.pdbx_strand_id
1 'polypeptide(L)'
;VVEGDPAIGRPLANVGFVDTVIGRMVPELPAELRAQDPSLIIVEPYKELPVDRTGFVGEIPQVVGMQPCDNFALYTARKLYLHNAGHAVLAYLGYRRGYAMAYDALEDSVVRPILDGALEEAIAGIVAAYGADEAWLRAHVADLLQRFANRALADPIVRLARDPLRKLAPDDRLVGAARAAQHAGVPPANLSWAIAAALLYGDKCDKLALELQTRIRDRGLAAVLRQVCTIDPDEPLGHAVLERYARLWRGEQPHEAPRQSVSIGGGA
;
A
#
# COMPACT_ATOMS: atom_id res chain seq x y z
N VAL A 1 -12.26 -27.77 -0.41
CA VAL A 1 -13.65 -28.15 -0.80
C VAL A 1 -13.65 -29.20 -1.92
N VAL A 2 -12.50 -29.50 -2.54
CA VAL A 2 -12.37 -30.47 -3.65
C VAL A 2 -11.76 -31.80 -3.21
N GLU A 3 -11.17 -31.86 -2.04
CA GLU A 3 -10.47 -33.05 -1.52
C GLU A 3 -11.38 -34.22 -1.10
N GLY A 4 -12.71 -34.06 -1.08
CA GLY A 4 -13.65 -35.07 -0.60
C GLY A 4 -14.45 -35.79 -1.67
N ASP A 5 -14.36 -35.42 -2.96
CA ASP A 5 -15.12 -36.06 -4.04
C ASP A 5 -14.23 -37.02 -4.86
N PRO A 6 -14.46 -38.36 -4.76
CA PRO A 6 -13.67 -39.35 -5.51
C PRO A 6 -13.75 -39.21 -7.03
N ALA A 7 -14.79 -38.54 -7.55
CA ALA A 7 -14.96 -38.27 -8.99
C ALA A 7 -14.06 -37.13 -9.46
N ILE A 8 -13.63 -36.23 -8.54
CA ILE A 8 -12.79 -35.05 -8.83
C ILE A 8 -11.32 -35.29 -8.46
N GLY A 9 -11.03 -36.26 -7.57
CA GLY A 9 -9.69 -36.48 -7.01
C GLY A 9 -8.60 -36.94 -7.99
N ARG A 10 -8.96 -37.56 -9.12
CA ARG A 10 -7.99 -38.00 -10.15
C ARG A 10 -7.47 -36.87 -11.07
N PRO A 11 -8.26 -35.84 -11.45
CA PRO A 11 -7.77 -34.76 -12.28
C PRO A 11 -6.75 -33.85 -11.62
N LEU A 12 -6.75 -33.71 -10.28
CA LEU A 12 -5.90 -32.76 -9.55
C LEU A 12 -4.39 -33.08 -9.64
N ALA A 13 -4.02 -34.34 -9.84
CA ALA A 13 -2.61 -34.72 -10.04
C ALA A 13 -1.99 -34.08 -11.30
N ASN A 14 -2.81 -33.66 -12.25
CA ASN A 14 -2.39 -33.06 -13.53
C ASN A 14 -2.84 -31.59 -13.65
N VAL A 15 -3.24 -30.96 -12.54
CA VAL A 15 -3.67 -29.55 -12.50
C VAL A 15 -2.64 -28.73 -11.73
N GLY A 16 -2.06 -27.73 -12.41
CA GLY A 16 -1.21 -26.73 -11.78
C GLY A 16 -2.03 -25.56 -11.25
N PHE A 17 -1.70 -25.11 -10.04
CA PHE A 17 -2.21 -23.86 -9.46
C PHE A 17 -1.09 -22.84 -9.53
N VAL A 18 -1.28 -21.81 -10.34
CA VAL A 18 -0.23 -20.84 -10.66
C VAL A 18 -0.61 -19.50 -10.04
N ASP A 19 0.19 -19.07 -9.07
CA ASP A 19 0.02 -17.76 -8.46
C ASP A 19 0.42 -16.66 -9.46
N THR A 20 -0.28 -15.54 -9.39
CA THR A 20 -0.02 -14.38 -10.24
C THR A 20 -0.15 -13.06 -9.50
N VAL A 21 0.55 -12.04 -10.00
CA VAL A 21 0.48 -10.67 -9.52
C VAL A 21 -0.11 -9.78 -10.61
N ILE A 22 -1.29 -9.22 -10.33
CA ILE A 22 -1.96 -8.30 -11.23
C ILE A 22 -1.65 -6.86 -10.83
N GLY A 23 -0.81 -6.18 -11.63
CA GLY A 23 -0.42 -4.78 -11.44
C GLY A 23 -1.22 -3.77 -12.26
N ARG A 24 -2.15 -4.23 -13.12
CA ARG A 24 -2.98 -3.38 -13.95
C ARG A 24 -4.01 -2.62 -13.11
N MET A 25 -4.12 -1.31 -13.30
CA MET A 25 -5.15 -0.49 -12.68
C MET A 25 -6.43 -0.51 -13.52
N VAL A 26 -7.56 -0.64 -12.82
CA VAL A 26 -8.90 -0.70 -13.41
C VAL A 26 -9.73 0.41 -12.76
N PRO A 27 -10.02 1.52 -13.47
CA PRO A 27 -10.85 2.60 -12.95
C PRO A 27 -12.30 2.13 -12.71
N GLU A 28 -13.02 2.88 -11.88
CA GLU A 28 -14.44 2.67 -11.75
C GLU A 28 -15.15 3.10 -13.05
N LEU A 29 -15.97 2.20 -13.58
CA LEU A 29 -16.74 2.48 -14.78
C LEU A 29 -17.89 3.44 -14.43
N PRO A 30 -18.07 4.56 -15.17
CA PRO A 30 -19.25 5.41 -15.04
C PRO A 30 -20.55 4.62 -15.14
N ALA A 31 -21.55 4.99 -14.34
CA ALA A 31 -22.81 4.26 -14.24
C ALA A 31 -23.53 4.15 -15.61
N GLU A 32 -23.43 5.19 -16.43
CA GLU A 32 -24.03 5.26 -17.76
C GLU A 32 -23.40 4.24 -18.72
N LEU A 33 -22.08 4.07 -18.68
CA LEU A 33 -21.38 3.08 -19.51
C LEU A 33 -21.65 1.67 -19.00
N ARG A 34 -21.73 1.47 -17.69
CA ARG A 34 -22.09 0.17 -17.11
C ARG A 34 -23.53 -0.23 -17.44
N ALA A 35 -24.44 0.74 -17.54
CA ALA A 35 -25.82 0.49 -17.94
C ALA A 35 -25.95 0.11 -19.42
N GLN A 36 -25.08 0.63 -20.29
CA GLN A 36 -25.05 0.30 -21.72
C GLN A 36 -24.45 -1.09 -21.98
N ASP A 37 -23.36 -1.42 -21.27
CA ASP A 37 -22.69 -2.72 -21.38
C ASP A 37 -22.15 -3.14 -19.99
N PRO A 38 -22.87 -4.04 -19.29
CA PRO A 38 -22.43 -4.54 -17.98
C PRO A 38 -21.10 -5.31 -18.00
N SER A 39 -20.67 -5.78 -19.19
CA SER A 39 -19.41 -6.53 -19.38
C SER A 39 -18.22 -5.64 -19.73
N LEU A 40 -18.45 -4.35 -19.99
CA LEU A 40 -17.39 -3.41 -20.34
C LEU A 40 -16.40 -3.24 -19.19
N ILE A 41 -15.12 -3.41 -19.48
CA ILE A 41 -14.01 -3.16 -18.56
C ILE A 41 -13.03 -2.19 -19.22
N ILE A 42 -12.84 -1.03 -18.61
CA ILE A 42 -11.81 -0.06 -19.02
C ILE A 42 -10.57 -0.33 -18.21
N VAL A 43 -9.42 -0.41 -18.86
CA VAL A 43 -8.13 -0.69 -18.21
C VAL A 43 -7.03 0.18 -18.81
N GLU A 44 -5.98 0.42 -18.05
CA GLU A 44 -4.75 1.02 -18.58
C GLU A 44 -4.01 0.05 -19.53
N PRO A 45 -3.08 0.55 -20.38
CA PRO A 45 -2.35 -0.29 -21.34
C PRO A 45 -1.36 -1.28 -20.70
N TYR A 46 -0.99 -1.11 -19.42
CA TYR A 46 -0.08 -2.02 -18.71
C TYR A 46 -0.59 -3.48 -18.77
N LYS A 47 0.27 -4.41 -19.21
CA LYS A 47 -0.14 -5.79 -19.51
C LYS A 47 0.87 -6.86 -19.06
N GLU A 48 1.80 -6.54 -18.14
CA GLU A 48 2.66 -7.57 -17.56
C GLU A 48 1.85 -8.47 -16.63
N LEU A 49 2.04 -9.77 -16.76
CA LEU A 49 1.44 -10.81 -15.94
C LEU A 49 2.55 -11.73 -15.41
N PRO A 50 3.24 -11.34 -14.32
CA PRO A 50 4.14 -12.22 -13.62
C PRO A 50 3.38 -13.41 -13.03
N VAL A 51 3.90 -14.61 -13.24
CA VAL A 51 3.31 -15.86 -12.75
C VAL A 51 4.39 -16.73 -12.10
N ASP A 52 4.01 -17.44 -11.03
CA ASP A 52 4.92 -18.38 -10.39
C ASP A 52 5.19 -19.58 -11.29
N ARG A 53 6.43 -19.70 -11.77
CA ARG A 53 6.87 -20.83 -12.60
C ARG A 53 6.64 -22.18 -11.92
N THR A 54 6.77 -22.24 -10.62
CA THR A 54 6.70 -23.52 -9.87
C THR A 54 5.28 -24.10 -9.78
N GLY A 55 4.25 -23.27 -10.01
CA GLY A 55 2.86 -23.69 -10.00
C GLY A 55 2.40 -24.44 -11.24
N PHE A 56 3.21 -24.47 -12.32
CA PHE A 56 2.84 -25.17 -13.55
C PHE A 56 3.06 -26.68 -13.46
N VAL A 57 2.14 -27.44 -14.02
CA VAL A 57 2.27 -28.88 -14.27
C VAL A 57 2.29 -29.09 -15.79
N GLY A 58 3.36 -29.66 -16.33
CA GLY A 58 3.56 -29.81 -17.77
C GLY A 58 4.20 -28.59 -18.43
N GLU A 59 3.95 -28.42 -19.73
CA GLU A 59 4.53 -27.32 -20.50
C GLU A 59 3.88 -25.97 -20.12
N ILE A 60 4.73 -24.94 -20.01
CA ILE A 60 4.26 -23.57 -19.75
C ILE A 60 3.73 -22.97 -21.06
N PRO A 61 2.45 -22.56 -21.11
CA PRO A 61 1.87 -22.03 -22.34
C PRO A 61 2.49 -20.67 -22.70
N GLN A 62 2.63 -20.42 -24.00
CA GLN A 62 3.09 -19.13 -24.52
C GLN A 62 1.92 -18.14 -24.57
N VAL A 63 1.83 -17.24 -23.61
CA VAL A 63 0.78 -16.19 -23.52
C VAL A 63 1.45 -14.82 -23.58
N VAL A 64 0.93 -13.94 -24.43
CA VAL A 64 1.47 -12.56 -24.58
C VAL A 64 1.33 -11.81 -23.26
N GLY A 65 2.44 -11.29 -22.76
CA GLY A 65 2.49 -10.55 -21.49
C GLY A 65 2.68 -11.43 -20.25
N MET A 66 2.55 -12.74 -20.35
CA MET A 66 2.84 -13.66 -19.25
C MET A 66 4.34 -13.81 -19.06
N GLN A 67 4.80 -13.69 -17.83
CA GLN A 67 6.21 -13.77 -17.43
C GLN A 67 6.36 -14.83 -16.32
N PRO A 68 6.71 -16.08 -16.67
CA PRO A 68 7.03 -17.11 -15.67
C PRO A 68 8.29 -16.74 -14.88
N CYS A 69 8.16 -16.58 -13.57
CA CYS A 69 9.20 -16.07 -12.69
C CYS A 69 9.68 -17.17 -11.73
N ASP A 70 11.01 -17.32 -11.59
CA ASP A 70 11.61 -18.26 -10.64
C ASP A 70 11.61 -17.68 -9.21
N ASN A 71 11.77 -16.36 -9.06
CA ASN A 71 11.65 -15.64 -7.78
C ASN A 71 10.33 -14.87 -7.75
N PHE A 72 9.19 -15.57 -7.68
CA PHE A 72 7.87 -14.95 -7.70
C PHE A 72 7.60 -14.05 -6.47
N ALA A 73 8.22 -14.38 -5.31
CA ALA A 73 8.13 -13.58 -4.10
C ALA A 73 8.62 -12.13 -4.30
N LEU A 74 9.65 -11.93 -5.14
CA LEU A 74 10.12 -10.60 -5.52
C LEU A 74 9.02 -9.79 -6.24
N TYR A 75 8.29 -10.39 -7.17
CA TYR A 75 7.21 -9.70 -7.89
C TYR A 75 6.03 -9.37 -6.98
N THR A 76 5.74 -10.25 -6.03
CA THR A 76 4.73 -10.00 -4.98
C THR A 76 5.15 -8.82 -4.10
N ALA A 77 6.41 -8.81 -3.63
CA ALA A 77 6.95 -7.72 -2.82
C ALA A 77 6.98 -6.39 -3.61
N ARG A 78 7.44 -6.40 -4.87
CA ARG A 78 7.42 -5.24 -5.76
C ARG A 78 6.01 -4.64 -5.86
N LYS A 79 5.00 -5.48 -6.10
CA LYS A 79 3.62 -4.99 -6.15
C LYS A 79 3.14 -4.47 -4.81
N LEU A 80 3.39 -5.21 -3.74
CA LEU A 80 2.85 -4.87 -2.42
C LEU A 80 3.53 -3.62 -1.85
N TYR A 81 4.86 -3.54 -1.91
CA TYR A 81 5.65 -2.51 -1.24
C TYR A 81 5.95 -1.28 -2.10
N LEU A 82 5.79 -1.36 -3.43
CA LEU A 82 5.89 -0.19 -4.30
C LEU A 82 4.51 0.26 -4.78
N HIS A 83 3.81 -0.56 -5.56
CA HIS A 83 2.54 -0.17 -6.16
C HIS A 83 1.45 0.08 -5.09
N ASN A 84 1.17 -0.93 -4.25
CA ASN A 84 0.10 -0.82 -3.26
C ASN A 84 0.47 0.13 -2.12
N ALA A 85 1.74 0.18 -1.71
CA ALA A 85 2.23 1.14 -0.72
C ALA A 85 2.16 2.56 -1.24
N GLY A 86 2.63 2.82 -2.47
CA GLY A 86 2.53 4.14 -3.11
C GLY A 86 1.09 4.66 -3.15
N HIS A 87 0.13 3.82 -3.56
CA HIS A 87 -1.29 4.17 -3.50
C HIS A 87 -1.76 4.48 -2.08
N ALA A 88 -1.30 3.72 -1.07
CA ALA A 88 -1.71 3.96 0.32
C ALA A 88 -1.12 5.26 0.87
N VAL A 89 0.14 5.59 0.54
CA VAL A 89 0.76 6.87 0.89
C VAL A 89 -0.04 8.04 0.31
N LEU A 90 -0.33 8.00 -1.01
CA LEU A 90 -1.16 9.01 -1.68
C LEU A 90 -2.55 9.11 -1.04
N ALA A 91 -3.18 7.98 -0.77
CA ALA A 91 -4.54 7.95 -0.25
C ALA A 91 -4.64 8.55 1.15
N TYR A 92 -3.81 8.13 2.09
CA TYR A 92 -3.95 8.58 3.47
C TYR A 92 -3.44 10.00 3.69
N LEU A 93 -2.33 10.38 3.07
CA LEU A 93 -1.84 11.76 3.14
C LEU A 93 -2.73 12.69 2.31
N GLY A 94 -3.17 12.27 1.11
CA GLY A 94 -4.09 13.03 0.28
C GLY A 94 -5.45 13.26 0.96
N TYR A 95 -6.00 12.25 1.64
CA TYR A 95 -7.22 12.40 2.45
C TYR A 95 -7.06 13.45 3.55
N ARG A 96 -5.94 13.42 4.28
CA ARG A 96 -5.63 14.42 5.32
C ARG A 96 -5.52 15.84 4.77
N ARG A 97 -5.14 15.98 3.52
CA ARG A 97 -5.03 17.27 2.83
C ARG A 97 -6.29 17.68 2.06
N GLY A 98 -7.35 16.83 2.08
CA GLY A 98 -8.64 17.12 1.47
C GLY A 98 -8.72 16.90 -0.04
N TYR A 99 -7.76 16.18 -0.62
CA TYR A 99 -7.82 15.83 -2.04
C TYR A 99 -8.89 14.78 -2.31
N ALA A 100 -9.57 14.91 -3.44
CA ALA A 100 -10.55 13.94 -3.91
C ALA A 100 -9.90 12.84 -4.76
N MET A 101 -8.90 13.19 -5.56
CA MET A 101 -8.27 12.31 -6.55
C MET A 101 -6.78 12.10 -6.25
N ALA A 102 -6.28 10.90 -6.57
CA ALA A 102 -4.90 10.52 -6.32
C ALA A 102 -3.90 11.34 -7.14
N TYR A 103 -4.22 11.65 -8.40
CA TYR A 103 -3.36 12.45 -9.25
C TYR A 103 -3.18 13.89 -8.75
N ASP A 104 -4.18 14.48 -8.07
CA ASP A 104 -4.03 15.81 -7.47
C ASP A 104 -3.16 15.75 -6.21
N ALA A 105 -3.31 14.68 -5.39
CA ALA A 105 -2.46 14.46 -4.23
C ALA A 105 -0.99 14.18 -4.64
N LEU A 106 -0.76 13.59 -5.80
CA LEU A 106 0.58 13.33 -6.34
C LEU A 106 1.35 14.62 -6.67
N GLU A 107 0.64 15.69 -7.05
CA GLU A 107 1.22 17.00 -7.36
C GLU A 107 1.45 17.88 -6.11
N ASP A 108 0.97 17.46 -4.94
CA ASP A 108 1.10 18.21 -3.68
C ASP A 108 2.54 18.25 -3.18
N SER A 109 3.02 19.45 -2.86
CA SER A 109 4.40 19.69 -2.42
C SER A 109 4.80 19.05 -1.09
N VAL A 110 3.83 18.58 -0.29
CA VAL A 110 4.06 17.86 0.97
C VAL A 110 3.94 16.36 0.76
N VAL A 111 2.92 15.91 0.01
CA VAL A 111 2.66 14.48 -0.21
C VAL A 111 3.73 13.86 -1.10
N ARG A 112 4.11 14.54 -2.19
CA ARG A 112 5.04 14.01 -3.18
C ARG A 112 6.42 13.65 -2.61
N PRO A 113 7.09 14.49 -1.84
CA PRO A 113 8.38 14.10 -1.24
C PRO A 113 8.30 12.91 -0.28
N ILE A 114 7.18 12.78 0.46
CA ILE A 114 6.97 11.64 1.36
C ILE A 114 6.73 10.37 0.54
N LEU A 115 5.97 10.45 -0.54
CA LEU A 115 5.79 9.31 -1.44
C LEU A 115 7.11 8.85 -2.04
N ASP A 116 7.90 9.78 -2.59
CA ASP A 116 9.20 9.47 -3.19
C ASP A 116 10.12 8.81 -2.15
N GLY A 117 10.21 9.38 -0.94
CA GLY A 117 11.01 8.81 0.14
C GLY A 117 10.50 7.45 0.62
N ALA A 118 9.19 7.24 0.72
CA ALA A 118 8.61 5.95 1.10
C ALA A 118 8.90 4.86 0.06
N LEU A 119 8.89 5.21 -1.23
CA LEU A 119 9.25 4.29 -2.32
C LEU A 119 10.75 3.95 -2.30
N GLU A 120 11.64 4.91 -1.99
CA GLU A 120 13.06 4.64 -1.81
C GLU A 120 13.34 3.73 -0.61
N GLU A 121 12.67 3.95 0.52
CA GLU A 121 12.74 3.08 1.69
C GLU A 121 12.30 1.65 1.34
N ALA A 122 11.20 1.50 0.59
CA ALA A 122 10.71 0.20 0.13
C ALA A 122 11.65 -0.48 -0.87
N ILE A 123 12.25 0.27 -1.81
CA ILE A 123 13.27 -0.26 -2.74
C ILE A 123 14.42 -0.87 -1.95
N ALA A 124 14.99 -0.13 -0.98
CA ALA A 124 16.09 -0.62 -0.17
C ALA A 124 15.73 -1.95 0.55
N GLY A 125 14.50 -2.02 1.10
CA GLY A 125 13.98 -3.24 1.73
C GLY A 125 13.88 -4.41 0.76
N ILE A 126 13.36 -4.19 -0.46
CA ILE A 126 13.22 -5.24 -1.50
C ILE A 126 14.60 -5.69 -1.99
N VAL A 127 15.52 -4.77 -2.24
CA VAL A 127 16.90 -5.10 -2.66
C VAL A 127 17.57 -6.00 -1.63
N ALA A 128 17.51 -5.61 -0.36
CA ALA A 128 18.14 -6.37 0.72
C ALA A 128 17.50 -7.76 0.93
N ALA A 129 16.18 -7.86 0.82
CA ALA A 129 15.46 -9.11 1.08
C ALA A 129 15.52 -10.12 -0.08
N TYR A 130 15.57 -9.65 -1.33
CA TYR A 130 15.42 -10.50 -2.52
C TYR A 130 16.61 -10.45 -3.48
N GLY A 131 17.63 -9.62 -3.22
CA GLY A 131 18.75 -9.43 -4.13
C GLY A 131 18.34 -8.83 -5.48
N ALA A 132 17.31 -8.00 -5.48
CA ALA A 132 16.75 -7.42 -6.70
C ALA A 132 17.69 -6.38 -7.31
N ASP A 133 17.64 -6.23 -8.63
CA ASP A 133 18.28 -5.13 -9.32
C ASP A 133 17.58 -3.81 -8.97
N GLU A 134 18.31 -2.92 -8.32
CA GLU A 134 17.83 -1.61 -7.89
C GLU A 134 17.40 -0.74 -9.07
N ALA A 135 18.15 -0.78 -10.18
CA ALA A 135 17.82 0.01 -11.39
C ALA A 135 16.49 -0.43 -11.99
N TRP A 136 16.22 -1.75 -12.00
CA TRP A 136 14.93 -2.29 -12.43
C TRP A 136 13.77 -1.85 -11.54
N LEU A 137 13.95 -1.83 -10.21
CA LEU A 137 12.93 -1.34 -9.29
C LEU A 137 12.67 0.16 -9.46
N ARG A 138 13.72 0.97 -9.64
CA ARG A 138 13.60 2.41 -9.91
C ARG A 138 12.89 2.70 -11.23
N ALA A 139 13.18 1.93 -12.29
CA ALA A 139 12.47 2.03 -13.56
C ALA A 139 10.98 1.70 -13.40
N HIS A 140 10.66 0.67 -12.61
CA HIS A 140 9.27 0.34 -12.27
C HIS A 140 8.57 1.45 -11.49
N VAL A 141 9.24 2.09 -10.53
CA VAL A 141 8.69 3.23 -9.78
C VAL A 141 8.45 4.41 -10.70
N ALA A 142 9.36 4.72 -11.62
CA ALA A 142 9.18 5.81 -12.58
C ALA A 142 7.93 5.59 -13.46
N ASP A 143 7.73 4.36 -13.99
CA ASP A 143 6.52 3.98 -14.73
C ASP A 143 5.27 4.11 -13.84
N LEU A 144 5.35 3.61 -12.62
CA LEU A 144 4.25 3.64 -11.66
C LEU A 144 3.78 5.07 -11.34
N LEU A 145 4.71 6.01 -11.15
CA LEU A 145 4.37 7.41 -10.89
C LEU A 145 3.71 8.08 -12.10
N GLN A 146 4.11 7.74 -13.32
CA GLN A 146 3.41 8.20 -14.53
C GLN A 146 1.98 7.66 -14.60
N ARG A 147 1.78 6.41 -14.21
CA ARG A 147 0.46 5.77 -14.16
C ARG A 147 -0.43 6.39 -13.08
N PHE A 148 0.11 6.72 -11.90
CA PHE A 148 -0.61 7.44 -10.85
C PHE A 148 -1.02 8.86 -11.28
N ALA A 149 -0.23 9.51 -12.13
CA ALA A 149 -0.54 10.81 -12.71
C ALA A 149 -1.63 10.76 -13.81
N ASN A 150 -2.01 9.55 -14.28
CA ASN A 150 -2.97 9.41 -15.37
C ASN A 150 -4.39 9.78 -14.92
N ARG A 151 -4.83 10.96 -15.31
CA ARG A 151 -6.17 11.50 -14.97
C ARG A 151 -7.33 10.66 -15.52
N ALA A 152 -7.10 9.87 -16.60
CA ALA A 152 -8.12 8.98 -17.14
C ALA A 152 -8.45 7.80 -16.22
N LEU A 153 -7.54 7.44 -15.30
CA LEU A 153 -7.82 6.42 -14.28
C LEU A 153 -8.76 6.92 -13.19
N ALA A 154 -8.76 8.24 -12.94
CA ALA A 154 -9.64 8.93 -12.01
C ALA A 154 -9.81 8.18 -10.66
N ASP A 155 -8.68 7.76 -10.05
CA ASP A 155 -8.71 6.99 -8.80
C ASP A 155 -9.07 7.87 -7.59
N PRO A 156 -10.27 7.69 -6.99
CA PRO A 156 -10.67 8.48 -5.84
C PRO A 156 -9.83 8.10 -4.60
N ILE A 157 -9.40 9.09 -3.85
CA ILE A 157 -8.65 8.92 -2.60
C ILE A 157 -9.39 7.98 -1.62
N VAL A 158 -10.70 8.16 -1.43
CA VAL A 158 -11.50 7.32 -0.53
C VAL A 158 -11.55 5.86 -0.97
N ARG A 159 -11.52 5.57 -2.28
CA ARG A 159 -11.44 4.21 -2.80
C ARG A 159 -10.09 3.57 -2.48
N LEU A 160 -8.99 4.30 -2.70
CA LEU A 160 -7.64 3.85 -2.43
C LEU A 160 -7.37 3.69 -0.93
N ALA A 161 -7.97 4.54 -0.07
CA ALA A 161 -7.82 4.51 1.38
C ALA A 161 -8.60 3.38 2.07
N ARG A 162 -9.61 2.83 1.41
CA ARG A 162 -10.52 1.80 1.96
C ARG A 162 -9.78 0.69 2.68
N ASP A 163 -10.37 0.18 3.79
CA ASP A 163 -9.87 -0.92 4.59
C ASP A 163 -8.48 -0.65 5.22
N PRO A 164 -8.41 0.34 6.14
CA PRO A 164 -7.16 0.66 6.81
C PRO A 164 -6.67 -0.45 7.74
N LEU A 165 -7.55 -1.27 8.31
CA LEU A 165 -7.15 -2.36 9.19
C LEU A 165 -6.26 -3.37 8.47
N ARG A 166 -6.64 -3.79 7.26
CA ARG A 166 -5.81 -4.66 6.43
C ARG A 166 -4.51 -3.98 6.01
N LYS A 167 -4.57 -2.72 5.54
CA LYS A 167 -3.40 -1.99 5.04
C LYS A 167 -2.36 -1.67 6.13
N LEU A 168 -2.79 -1.68 7.39
CA LEU A 168 -1.94 -1.53 8.56
C LEU A 168 -1.48 -2.87 9.15
N ALA A 169 -1.89 -4.02 8.57
CA ALA A 169 -1.42 -5.33 9.03
C ALA A 169 0.11 -5.46 8.85
N PRO A 170 0.80 -6.28 9.71
CA PRO A 170 2.25 -6.35 9.74
C PRO A 170 2.88 -6.78 8.41
N ASP A 171 2.22 -7.64 7.65
CA ASP A 171 2.71 -8.16 6.37
C ASP A 171 2.13 -7.43 5.15
N ASP A 172 1.31 -6.39 5.37
CA ASP A 172 0.72 -5.62 4.27
C ASP A 172 1.61 -4.40 3.92
N ARG A 173 1.16 -3.62 2.97
CA ARG A 173 1.87 -2.59 2.18
C ARG A 173 2.56 -1.48 2.95
N LEU A 174 2.06 -1.08 4.11
CA LEU A 174 2.67 0.01 4.88
C LEU A 174 3.65 -0.53 5.92
N VAL A 175 3.17 -1.38 6.82
CA VAL A 175 3.99 -1.91 7.92
C VAL A 175 5.02 -2.89 7.38
N GLY A 176 4.64 -3.78 6.46
CA GLY A 176 5.57 -4.73 5.83
C GLY A 176 6.69 -4.02 5.07
N ALA A 177 6.38 -2.96 4.31
CA ALA A 177 7.41 -2.15 3.64
C ALA A 177 8.33 -1.44 4.65
N ALA A 178 7.77 -0.88 5.74
CA ALA A 178 8.56 -0.25 6.80
C ALA A 178 9.50 -1.25 7.50
N ARG A 179 9.01 -2.46 7.77
CA ARG A 179 9.83 -3.54 8.33
C ARG A 179 10.93 -3.99 7.37
N ALA A 180 10.64 -4.12 6.09
CA ALA A 180 11.63 -4.45 5.07
C ALA A 180 12.74 -3.39 5.01
N ALA A 181 12.39 -2.09 5.05
CA ALA A 181 13.36 -1.00 5.12
C ALA A 181 14.22 -1.08 6.39
N GLN A 182 13.62 -1.32 7.57
CA GLN A 182 14.36 -1.49 8.82
C GLN A 182 15.36 -2.65 8.76
N HIS A 183 14.95 -3.80 8.20
CA HIS A 183 15.85 -4.95 8.02
C HIS A 183 17.00 -4.65 7.07
N ALA A 184 16.81 -3.74 6.11
CA ALA A 184 17.87 -3.22 5.24
C ALA A 184 18.76 -2.16 5.93
N GLY A 185 18.51 -1.83 7.19
CA GLY A 185 19.23 -0.77 7.92
C GLY A 185 18.79 0.65 7.55
N VAL A 186 17.68 0.81 6.84
CA VAL A 186 17.13 2.10 6.43
C VAL A 186 15.99 2.48 7.37
N PRO A 187 16.06 3.62 8.09
CA PRO A 187 14.97 4.10 8.91
C PRO A 187 13.73 4.42 8.04
N PRO A 188 12.53 3.85 8.32
CA PRO A 188 11.33 4.09 7.52
C PRO A 188 10.67 5.44 7.87
N ALA A 189 11.41 6.52 7.63
CA ALA A 189 11.02 7.87 8.02
C ALA A 189 9.77 8.36 7.28
N ASN A 190 9.64 8.04 5.99
CA ASN A 190 8.50 8.43 5.18
C ASN A 190 7.32 7.46 5.32
N LEU A 191 7.57 6.16 5.35
CA LEU A 191 6.53 5.15 5.59
C LEU A 191 5.84 5.34 6.94
N SER A 192 6.56 5.81 7.98
CA SER A 192 5.94 6.10 9.27
C SER A 192 4.96 7.29 9.23
N TRP A 193 5.13 8.28 8.33
CA TRP A 193 4.11 9.28 8.06
C TRP A 193 2.84 8.68 7.45
N ALA A 194 3.00 7.77 6.51
CA ALA A 194 1.87 7.09 5.87
C ALA A 194 1.11 6.19 6.87
N ILE A 195 1.83 5.47 7.74
CA ILE A 195 1.22 4.67 8.83
C ILE A 195 0.44 5.58 9.77
N ALA A 196 1.03 6.70 10.21
CA ALA A 196 0.37 7.67 11.09
C ALA A 196 -0.89 8.27 10.44
N ALA A 197 -0.82 8.61 9.15
CA ALA A 197 -1.97 9.13 8.40
C ALA A 197 -3.08 8.07 8.24
N ALA A 198 -2.70 6.80 8.03
CA ALA A 198 -3.65 5.68 7.96
C ALA A 198 -4.38 5.46 9.30
N LEU A 199 -3.68 5.58 10.43
CA LEU A 199 -4.28 5.51 11.77
C LEU A 199 -5.26 6.65 12.03
N LEU A 200 -5.13 7.79 11.33
CA LEU A 200 -6.04 8.94 11.42
C LEU A 200 -7.19 8.89 10.40
N TYR A 201 -7.19 7.90 9.50
CA TYR A 201 -8.25 7.78 8.50
C TYR A 201 -9.58 7.38 9.13
N GLY A 202 -10.62 8.18 8.90
CA GLY A 202 -11.94 8.00 9.55
C GLY A 202 -13.09 8.37 8.60
N ASP A 203 -13.04 7.93 7.35
CA ASP A 203 -14.14 8.15 6.41
C ASP A 203 -15.42 7.45 6.89
N LYS A 204 -16.52 8.19 6.88
CA LYS A 204 -17.82 7.72 7.42
C LYS A 204 -18.46 6.61 6.58
N CYS A 205 -18.09 6.49 5.33
CA CYS A 205 -18.59 5.47 4.41
C CYS A 205 -17.77 4.17 4.49
N ASP A 206 -16.62 4.17 5.16
CA ASP A 206 -15.78 2.98 5.36
C ASP A 206 -15.97 2.40 6.77
N LYS A 207 -16.68 1.27 6.85
CA LYS A 207 -16.95 0.59 8.13
C LYS A 207 -15.68 0.19 8.88
N LEU A 208 -14.62 -0.21 8.16
CA LEU A 208 -13.35 -0.63 8.76
C LEU A 208 -12.54 0.58 9.24
N ALA A 209 -12.69 1.74 8.59
CA ALA A 209 -12.15 2.99 9.12
C ALA A 209 -12.84 3.40 10.43
N LEU A 210 -14.17 3.32 10.48
CA LEU A 210 -14.92 3.60 11.72
C LEU A 210 -14.57 2.62 12.85
N GLU A 211 -14.36 1.35 12.52
CA GLU A 211 -13.90 0.34 13.46
C GLU A 211 -12.50 0.68 14.00
N LEU A 212 -11.57 1.07 13.14
CA LEU A 212 -10.23 1.50 13.53
C LEU A 212 -10.31 2.69 14.51
N GLN A 213 -11.10 3.72 14.19
CA GLN A 213 -11.29 4.89 15.07
C GLN A 213 -11.92 4.50 16.41
N THR A 214 -12.86 3.56 16.41
CA THR A 214 -13.46 3.02 17.63
C THR A 214 -12.42 2.31 18.49
N ARG A 215 -11.59 1.44 17.88
CA ARG A 215 -10.50 0.75 18.59
C ARG A 215 -9.49 1.73 19.19
N ILE A 216 -9.12 2.81 18.45
CA ILE A 216 -8.21 3.84 18.96
C ILE A 216 -8.83 4.59 20.13
N ARG A 217 -10.10 4.99 20.04
CA ARG A 217 -10.80 5.69 21.12
C ARG A 217 -10.93 4.84 22.37
N ASP A 218 -11.31 3.57 22.23
CA ASP A 218 -11.69 2.71 23.34
C ASP A 218 -10.49 2.04 24.02
N ARG A 219 -9.39 1.77 23.28
CA ARG A 219 -8.20 1.03 23.76
C ARG A 219 -6.93 1.87 23.76
N GLY A 220 -6.96 3.04 23.13
CA GLY A 220 -5.78 3.88 22.92
C GLY A 220 -4.93 3.48 21.71
N LEU A 221 -4.20 4.46 21.17
CA LEU A 221 -3.37 4.33 19.99
C LEU A 221 -2.26 3.27 20.15
N ALA A 222 -1.60 3.24 21.32
CA ALA A 222 -0.53 2.30 21.62
C ALA A 222 -1.01 0.82 21.56
N ALA A 223 -2.23 0.56 22.04
CA ALA A 223 -2.81 -0.77 21.95
C ALA A 223 -3.12 -1.17 20.50
N VAL A 224 -3.62 -0.22 19.69
CA VAL A 224 -3.89 -0.46 18.26
C VAL A 224 -2.59 -0.71 17.49
N LEU A 225 -1.51 0.00 17.77
CA LEU A 225 -0.19 -0.26 17.17
C LEU A 225 0.26 -1.69 17.45
N ARG A 226 0.14 -2.17 18.69
CA ARG A 226 0.50 -3.56 19.01
C ARG A 226 -0.41 -4.59 18.36
N GLN A 227 -1.72 -4.38 18.39
CA GLN A 227 -2.71 -5.39 17.97
C GLN A 227 -2.94 -5.46 16.47
N VAL A 228 -2.91 -4.31 15.78
CA VAL A 228 -3.19 -4.22 14.33
C VAL A 228 -1.90 -4.20 13.52
N CYS A 229 -0.93 -3.39 13.94
CA CYS A 229 0.31 -3.19 13.20
C CYS A 229 1.44 -4.13 13.64
N THR A 230 1.31 -4.80 14.79
CA THR A 230 2.41 -5.55 15.43
C THR A 230 3.67 -4.69 15.59
N ILE A 231 3.44 -3.42 15.92
CA ILE A 231 4.49 -2.43 16.22
C ILE A 231 4.48 -2.17 17.73
N ASP A 232 5.64 -2.37 18.39
CA ASP A 232 5.78 -1.97 19.79
C ASP A 232 5.90 -0.44 19.84
N PRO A 233 5.06 0.26 20.62
CA PRO A 233 5.18 1.71 20.81
C PRO A 233 6.55 2.18 21.30
N ASP A 234 7.28 1.31 22.00
CA ASP A 234 8.58 1.64 22.60
C ASP A 234 9.78 1.35 21.66
N GLU A 235 9.56 0.73 20.49
CA GLU A 235 10.57 0.55 19.47
C GLU A 235 10.74 1.81 18.57
N PRO A 236 11.85 1.95 17.82
CA PRO A 236 12.10 3.14 16.98
C PRO A 236 10.98 3.45 15.98
N LEU A 237 10.38 2.44 15.34
CA LEU A 237 9.24 2.63 14.42
C LEU A 237 8.00 3.10 15.19
N GLY A 238 7.75 2.53 16.36
CA GLY A 238 6.63 2.90 17.23
C GLY A 238 6.72 4.36 17.65
N HIS A 239 7.88 4.78 18.17
CA HIS A 239 8.13 6.19 18.50
C HIS A 239 7.91 7.12 17.31
N ALA A 240 8.45 6.75 16.14
CA ALA A 240 8.29 7.54 14.93
C ALA A 240 6.83 7.69 14.51
N VAL A 241 6.03 6.61 14.55
CA VAL A 241 4.62 6.64 14.20
C VAL A 241 3.81 7.45 15.20
N LEU A 242 4.05 7.29 16.51
CA LEU A 242 3.34 8.03 17.56
C LEU A 242 3.61 9.54 17.49
N GLU A 243 4.86 9.94 17.27
CA GLU A 243 5.24 11.35 17.08
C GLU A 243 4.50 11.94 15.86
N ARG A 244 4.54 11.25 14.70
CA ARG A 244 3.91 11.71 13.47
C ARG A 244 2.39 11.74 13.57
N TYR A 245 1.81 10.77 14.24
CA TYR A 245 0.38 10.77 14.56
C TYR A 245 -0.01 12.02 15.34
N ALA A 246 0.73 12.32 16.42
CA ALA A 246 0.47 13.50 17.25
C ALA A 246 0.64 14.82 16.46
N ARG A 247 1.64 14.90 15.59
CA ARG A 247 1.86 16.06 14.71
C ARG A 247 0.70 16.25 13.73
N LEU A 248 0.33 15.19 13.01
CA LEU A 248 -0.81 15.21 12.08
C LEU A 248 -2.13 15.52 12.79
N TRP A 249 -2.33 15.00 14.00
CA TRP A 249 -3.51 15.30 14.82
C TRP A 249 -3.62 16.79 15.14
N ARG A 250 -2.49 17.46 15.41
CA ARG A 250 -2.43 18.93 15.64
C ARG A 250 -2.51 19.76 14.35
N GLY A 251 -2.60 19.14 13.18
CA GLY A 251 -2.63 19.82 11.89
C GLY A 251 -1.25 20.31 11.41
N GLU A 252 -0.16 19.79 11.98
CA GLU A 252 1.20 20.10 11.54
C GLU A 252 1.55 19.38 10.24
N GLN A 253 2.32 20.07 9.38
CA GLN A 253 2.77 19.48 8.13
C GLN A 253 4.05 18.64 8.33
N PRO A 254 4.24 17.56 7.57
CA PRO A 254 5.39 16.67 7.70
C PRO A 254 6.77 17.34 7.65
N HIS A 255 6.95 18.38 6.85
CA HIS A 255 8.23 19.07 6.69
C HIS A 255 8.36 20.35 7.54
N GLU A 256 7.36 20.69 8.34
CA GLU A 256 7.47 21.78 9.30
C GLU A 256 8.31 21.37 10.50
N ALA A 257 9.13 22.28 11.00
CA ALA A 257 9.82 22.07 12.29
C ALA A 257 8.76 21.85 13.41
N PRO A 258 9.00 20.99 14.39
CA PRO A 258 8.06 20.79 15.49
C PRO A 258 7.73 22.14 16.15
N ARG A 259 6.45 22.46 16.28
CA ARG A 259 6.05 23.65 17.04
C ARG A 259 6.52 23.49 18.48
N GLN A 260 7.40 24.38 18.91
CA GLN A 260 7.80 24.42 20.32
C GLN A 260 6.54 24.60 21.17
N SER A 261 6.34 23.73 22.14
CA SER A 261 5.30 23.90 23.13
C SER A 261 5.57 25.22 23.86
N VAL A 262 4.74 26.23 23.61
CA VAL A 262 4.73 27.44 24.45
C VAL A 262 4.29 26.96 25.83
N SER A 263 5.24 26.83 26.75
CA SER A 263 4.92 26.68 28.17
C SER A 263 4.21 27.96 28.57
N ILE A 264 2.91 27.88 28.78
CA ILE A 264 2.15 28.94 29.44
C ILE A 264 2.72 28.94 30.86
N GLY A 265 3.72 29.80 31.09
CA GLY A 265 4.24 30.11 32.41
C GLY A 265 3.07 30.60 33.26
N GLY A 266 2.67 29.81 34.24
CA GLY A 266 1.80 30.24 35.29
C GLY A 266 2.47 31.40 36.02
N GLY A 267 2.02 32.60 35.76
CA GLY A 267 2.29 33.77 36.59
C GLY A 267 1.55 33.60 37.92
N ALA A 268 2.31 33.71 38.98
CA ALA A 268 1.84 33.75 40.34
C ALA A 268 0.91 34.91 40.61
#